data_7c44bace79af820097884a667cfaba63
#
_entry.id   7c44bace79af820097884a667cfaba63
#
_cell.length_a   1.000
_cell.length_b   1.000
_cell.length_c   1.000
_cell.angle_alpha   90.00
_cell.angle_beta   90.00
_cell.angle_gamma   90.00
#
_symmetry.space_group_name_H-M   'P 1'
#
loop_
_entity.id
_entity.type
_entity.pdbx_description
1 polymer ?
#
loop_
_entity_poly.entity_id
_entity_poly.type
_entity_poly.pdbx_seq_one_letter_code
_entity_poly.pdbx_strand_id
1 'polypeptide(L)'
;MTKQRIFVAGHRGMVGSAIVRQLEQRGDVEVIVRTRDELNLLDSKAVQDFFASERIDQVYLAAAKVGGIVANNTYPADFIYENMMIESNIIHAAHLHNVNKLLFLGSSCIYPKMAKQPIAESELLQGTLEATNEPYAIAKIAGIKLCESYNRQYNRDYRSVMPTNLYGPHDNFHPSNSHVIPALLRRFHEATAENAPDVVVWGSGTPMREFLHVDDMAAASIHVMELDREVWQENTEPMLSHINVGTGVDCTIRELAQTIAQVVGYKGRVVFDATKPDGTPRKLLDVTRLHQLGWYHEVSLEQGLASTYQWFLE
;
A
#
# COMPACT_ATOMS: atom_id res chain seq x y z
N MET A 1 23.49 21.59 -10.95
CA MET A 1 22.03 21.52 -11.16
C MET A 1 21.37 21.54 -9.80
N THR A 2 20.27 22.26 -9.63
CA THR A 2 19.49 22.23 -8.37
C THR A 2 18.81 20.88 -8.26
N LYS A 3 18.93 20.21 -7.09
CA LYS A 3 18.25 18.93 -6.84
C LYS A 3 16.73 19.10 -6.92
N GLN A 4 16.05 18.06 -7.41
CA GLN A 4 14.60 17.99 -7.37
C GLN A 4 14.15 17.78 -5.92
N ARG A 5 13.19 18.59 -5.44
CA ARG A 5 12.70 18.52 -4.06
C ARG A 5 11.41 17.73 -3.98
N ILE A 6 11.46 16.59 -3.30
CA ILE A 6 10.38 15.59 -3.25
C ILE A 6 9.85 15.46 -1.83
N PHE A 7 8.59 15.81 -1.62
CA PHE A 7 7.92 15.59 -0.34
C PHE A 7 7.32 14.18 -0.26
N VAL A 8 7.72 13.41 0.76
CA VAL A 8 7.16 12.09 1.07
C VAL A 8 6.31 12.19 2.33
N ALA A 9 5.00 12.31 2.15
CA ALA A 9 4.05 12.28 3.26
C ALA A 9 3.88 10.84 3.77
N GLY A 10 4.10 10.61 5.07
CA GLY A 10 4.03 9.27 5.66
C GLY A 10 5.34 8.48 5.64
N HIS A 11 6.48 9.17 5.64
CA HIS A 11 7.84 8.62 5.54
C HIS A 11 8.21 7.58 6.62
N ARG A 12 7.51 7.53 7.76
CA ARG A 12 7.74 6.54 8.84
C ARG A 12 6.93 5.24 8.66
N GLY A 13 5.95 5.23 7.75
CA GLY A 13 5.20 4.03 7.42
C GLY A 13 5.97 3.10 6.50
N MET A 14 5.51 1.85 6.37
CA MET A 14 6.15 0.79 5.57
C MET A 14 6.48 1.27 4.14
N VAL A 15 5.51 1.75 3.37
CA VAL A 15 5.73 2.21 1.99
C VAL A 15 6.51 3.52 1.93
N GLY A 16 6.15 4.50 2.78
CA GLY A 16 6.84 5.80 2.78
C GLY A 16 8.32 5.70 3.10
N SER A 17 8.71 4.85 4.05
CA SER A 17 10.12 4.62 4.38
C SER A 17 10.89 3.94 3.24
N ALA A 18 10.26 3.01 2.52
CA ALA A 18 10.87 2.35 1.37
C ALA A 18 11.07 3.34 0.20
N ILE A 19 10.09 4.21 -0.06
CA ILE A 19 10.23 5.29 -1.06
C ILE A 19 11.39 6.22 -0.69
N VAL A 20 11.46 6.67 0.57
CA VAL A 20 12.56 7.53 1.05
C VAL A 20 13.92 6.87 0.83
N ARG A 21 14.09 5.61 1.27
CA ARG A 21 15.36 4.88 1.08
C ARG A 21 15.81 4.84 -0.39
N GLN A 22 14.89 4.59 -1.32
CA GLN A 22 15.23 4.49 -2.74
C GLN A 22 15.50 5.87 -3.36
N LEU A 23 14.73 6.89 -2.99
CA LEU A 23 14.97 8.27 -3.46
C LEU A 23 16.31 8.83 -2.98
N GLU A 24 16.69 8.59 -1.72
CA GLU A 24 17.96 9.04 -1.15
C GLU A 24 19.19 8.41 -1.85
N GLN A 25 19.05 7.19 -2.36
CA GLN A 25 20.13 6.52 -3.12
C GLN A 25 20.42 7.18 -4.47
N ARG A 26 19.50 7.96 -5.00
CA ARG A 26 19.63 8.56 -6.35
C ARG A 26 20.64 9.71 -6.41
N GLY A 27 20.84 10.44 -5.34
CA GLY A 27 21.79 11.57 -5.27
C GLY A 27 21.36 12.86 -6.01
N ASP A 28 20.40 12.78 -6.94
CA ASP A 28 19.87 13.91 -7.74
C ASP A 28 18.64 14.56 -7.11
N VAL A 29 18.12 14.02 -6.01
CA VAL A 29 16.94 14.50 -5.29
C VAL A 29 17.28 14.99 -3.88
N GLU A 30 16.42 15.86 -3.35
CA GLU A 30 16.37 16.26 -1.94
C GLU A 30 15.02 15.78 -1.38
N VAL A 31 15.06 14.83 -0.47
CA VAL A 31 13.84 14.26 0.14
C VAL A 31 13.41 15.16 1.31
N ILE A 32 12.17 15.62 1.27
CA ILE A 32 11.54 16.41 2.32
C ILE A 32 10.57 15.50 3.08
N VAL A 33 10.71 15.45 4.38
CA VAL A 33 9.83 14.67 5.26
C VAL A 33 9.39 15.52 6.45
N ARG A 34 8.21 15.22 7.01
CA ARG A 34 7.71 15.81 8.27
C ARG A 34 7.05 14.74 9.11
N THR A 35 7.36 14.74 10.37
CA THR A 35 6.65 13.90 11.35
C THR A 35 5.26 14.46 11.62
N ARG A 36 4.39 13.66 12.26
CA ARG A 36 3.04 14.12 12.63
C ARG A 36 3.06 15.34 13.57
N ASP A 37 4.05 15.43 14.43
CA ASP A 37 4.21 16.53 15.38
C ASP A 37 4.68 17.82 14.69
N GLU A 38 5.46 17.71 13.61
CA GLU A 38 5.93 18.83 12.80
C GLU A 38 4.89 19.30 11.78
N LEU A 39 4.07 18.36 11.25
CA LEU A 39 3.02 18.64 10.29
C LEU A 39 1.85 17.68 10.47
N ASN A 40 0.80 18.15 11.14
CA ASN A 40 -0.45 17.40 11.23
C ASN A 40 -1.23 17.52 9.91
N LEU A 41 -1.29 16.43 9.13
CA LEU A 41 -1.96 16.40 7.82
C LEU A 41 -3.48 16.56 7.89
N LEU A 42 -4.08 16.46 9.08
CA LEU A 42 -5.50 16.74 9.30
C LEU A 42 -5.78 18.26 9.42
N ASP A 43 -4.76 19.07 9.70
CA ASP A 43 -4.87 20.51 9.79
C ASP A 43 -4.63 21.13 8.41
N SER A 44 -5.72 21.52 7.75
CA SER A 44 -5.69 22.13 6.41
C SER A 44 -4.82 23.39 6.36
N LYS A 45 -4.86 24.22 7.43
CA LYS A 45 -4.06 25.44 7.47
C LYS A 45 -2.57 25.13 7.60
N ALA A 46 -2.19 24.21 8.49
CA ALA A 46 -0.81 23.80 8.66
C ALA A 46 -0.23 23.20 7.37
N VAL A 47 -1.01 22.39 6.65
CA VAL A 47 -0.62 21.83 5.34
C VAL A 47 -0.41 22.94 4.31
N GLN A 48 -1.31 23.91 4.22
CA GLN A 48 -1.17 25.05 3.30
C GLN A 48 0.05 25.91 3.62
N ASP A 49 0.27 26.26 4.90
CA ASP A 49 1.42 27.05 5.34
C ASP A 49 2.75 26.31 5.02
N PHE A 50 2.78 24.97 5.18
CA PHE A 50 3.93 24.16 4.81
C PHE A 50 4.23 24.22 3.31
N PHE A 51 3.24 24.00 2.45
CA PHE A 51 3.40 24.08 1.00
C PHE A 51 3.73 25.51 0.51
N ALA A 52 3.29 26.54 1.24
CA ALA A 52 3.65 27.94 0.95
C ALA A 52 5.11 28.24 1.29
N SER A 53 5.66 27.62 2.35
CA SER A 53 7.01 27.89 2.84
C SER A 53 8.09 27.03 2.20
N GLU A 54 7.72 25.88 1.64
CA GLU A 54 8.64 24.91 1.05
C GLU A 54 8.51 24.90 -0.48
N ARG A 55 9.63 24.90 -1.18
CA ARG A 55 9.63 24.57 -2.60
C ARG A 55 9.52 23.05 -2.74
N ILE A 56 8.43 22.57 -3.32
CA ILE A 56 8.17 21.16 -3.58
C ILE A 56 7.95 20.94 -5.07
N ASP A 57 8.73 20.08 -5.69
CA ASP A 57 8.63 19.77 -7.12
C ASP A 57 7.73 18.54 -7.34
N GLN A 58 7.74 17.56 -6.42
CA GLN A 58 6.89 16.36 -6.47
C GLN A 58 6.42 15.94 -5.07
N VAL A 59 5.29 15.22 -5.02
CA VAL A 59 4.74 14.63 -3.79
C VAL A 59 4.50 13.14 -3.96
N TYR A 60 4.92 12.35 -2.97
CA TYR A 60 4.48 10.98 -2.76
C TYR A 60 3.57 10.94 -1.53
N LEU A 61 2.28 10.71 -1.74
CA LEU A 61 1.29 10.67 -0.67
C LEU A 61 1.09 9.22 -0.19
N ALA A 62 1.96 8.79 0.73
CA ALA A 62 1.92 7.50 1.40
C ALA A 62 1.27 7.56 2.78
N ALA A 63 0.95 8.75 3.28
CA ALA A 63 0.29 8.94 4.56
C ALA A 63 -1.17 8.48 4.49
N ALA A 64 -1.56 7.64 5.44
CA ALA A 64 -2.94 7.19 5.61
C ALA A 64 -3.14 6.64 7.03
N LYS A 65 -4.39 6.66 7.52
CA LYS A 65 -4.80 5.81 8.64
C LYS A 65 -5.09 4.42 8.10
N VAL A 66 -4.27 3.46 8.48
CA VAL A 66 -4.37 2.07 8.04
C VAL A 66 -4.53 1.11 9.21
N GLY A 67 -5.09 -0.06 8.97
CA GLY A 67 -5.26 -1.10 9.98
C GLY A 67 -5.94 -2.35 9.42
N GLY A 68 -5.88 -3.44 10.17
CA GLY A 68 -6.55 -4.69 9.83
C GLY A 68 -8.08 -4.60 9.91
N ILE A 69 -8.77 -5.70 9.60
CA ILE A 69 -10.24 -5.81 9.57
C ILE A 69 -10.86 -5.36 10.90
N VAL A 70 -10.29 -5.77 12.03
CA VAL A 70 -10.81 -5.43 13.36
C VAL A 70 -10.79 -3.92 13.59
N ALA A 71 -9.68 -3.24 13.28
CA ALA A 71 -9.54 -1.80 13.44
C ALA A 71 -10.51 -1.03 12.53
N ASN A 72 -10.63 -1.42 11.26
CA ASN A 72 -11.56 -0.81 10.30
C ASN A 72 -13.01 -0.93 10.79
N ASN A 73 -13.41 -2.10 11.27
CA ASN A 73 -14.77 -2.35 11.76
C ASN A 73 -15.07 -1.65 13.11
N THR A 74 -14.02 -1.41 13.91
CA THR A 74 -14.16 -0.76 15.24
C THR A 74 -14.22 0.77 15.15
N TYR A 75 -13.45 1.36 14.23
CA TYR A 75 -13.28 2.82 14.09
C TYR A 75 -13.67 3.36 12.70
N PRO A 76 -14.84 2.99 12.14
CA PRO A 76 -15.18 3.32 10.75
C PRO A 76 -15.19 4.83 10.47
N ALA A 77 -15.67 5.64 11.40
CA ALA A 77 -15.71 7.10 11.26
C ALA A 77 -14.30 7.71 11.17
N ASP A 78 -13.39 7.25 12.01
CA ASP A 78 -12.02 7.72 11.97
C ASP A 78 -11.32 7.34 10.64
N PHE A 79 -11.56 6.12 10.16
CA PHE A 79 -10.93 5.65 8.91
C PHE A 79 -11.39 6.45 7.70
N ILE A 80 -12.68 6.75 7.57
CA ILE A 80 -13.16 7.57 6.46
C ILE A 80 -12.73 9.02 6.62
N TYR A 81 -12.94 9.61 7.80
CA TYR A 81 -12.68 11.04 8.03
C TYR A 81 -11.19 11.39 7.91
N GLU A 82 -10.33 10.69 8.67
CA GLU A 82 -8.91 11.03 8.68
C GLU A 82 -8.27 10.82 7.30
N ASN A 83 -8.60 9.75 6.57
CA ASN A 83 -8.07 9.53 5.22
C ASN A 83 -8.56 10.60 4.25
N MET A 84 -9.85 10.92 4.23
CA MET A 84 -10.38 11.99 3.37
C MET A 84 -9.72 13.34 3.65
N MET A 85 -9.50 13.68 4.92
CA MET A 85 -8.84 14.93 5.26
C MET A 85 -7.37 14.96 4.84
N ILE A 86 -6.61 13.90 5.11
CA ILE A 86 -5.20 13.79 4.73
C ILE A 86 -5.05 13.97 3.21
N GLU A 87 -5.77 13.18 2.43
CA GLU A 87 -5.62 13.19 0.97
C GLU A 87 -6.15 14.49 0.34
N SER A 88 -7.28 15.01 0.83
CA SER A 88 -7.83 16.27 0.33
C SER A 88 -6.90 17.45 0.63
N ASN A 89 -6.36 17.54 1.85
CA ASN A 89 -5.46 18.62 2.24
C ASN A 89 -4.18 18.62 1.39
N ILE A 90 -3.54 17.46 1.22
CA ILE A 90 -2.29 17.35 0.46
C ILE A 90 -2.52 17.61 -1.03
N ILE A 91 -3.53 16.96 -1.64
CA ILE A 91 -3.80 17.08 -3.09
C ILE A 91 -4.19 18.52 -3.43
N HIS A 92 -5.04 19.15 -2.59
CA HIS A 92 -5.44 20.53 -2.82
C HIS A 92 -4.29 21.53 -2.60
N ALA A 93 -3.51 21.38 -1.53
CA ALA A 93 -2.34 22.24 -1.29
C ALA A 93 -1.29 22.10 -2.41
N ALA A 94 -1.03 20.87 -2.88
CA ALA A 94 -0.14 20.64 -4.02
C ALA A 94 -0.60 21.44 -5.26
N HIS A 95 -1.92 21.45 -5.52
CA HIS A 95 -2.47 22.25 -6.62
C HIS A 95 -2.28 23.75 -6.40
N LEU A 96 -2.65 24.29 -5.24
CA LEU A 96 -2.58 25.73 -4.95
C LEU A 96 -1.16 26.28 -5.01
N HIS A 97 -0.17 25.45 -4.63
CA HIS A 97 1.24 25.84 -4.62
C HIS A 97 2.02 25.34 -5.85
N ASN A 98 1.30 25.01 -6.94
CA ASN A 98 1.86 24.67 -8.25
C ASN A 98 2.79 23.44 -8.26
N VAL A 99 2.60 22.51 -7.33
CA VAL A 99 3.20 21.17 -7.45
C VAL A 99 2.49 20.45 -8.59
N ASN A 100 3.22 20.21 -9.66
CA ASN A 100 2.61 19.68 -10.88
C ASN A 100 2.50 18.14 -10.89
N LYS A 101 3.31 17.44 -10.11
CA LYS A 101 3.40 15.97 -10.11
C LYS A 101 3.18 15.39 -8.71
N LEU A 102 2.23 14.46 -8.59
CA LEU A 102 1.88 13.81 -7.33
C LEU A 102 1.54 12.35 -7.55
N LEU A 103 2.04 11.47 -6.67
CA LEU A 103 1.59 10.09 -6.57
C LEU A 103 0.70 9.90 -5.35
N PHE A 104 -0.50 9.37 -5.57
CA PHE A 104 -1.42 8.95 -4.53
C PHE A 104 -1.37 7.43 -4.35
N LEU A 105 -1.08 6.97 -3.12
CA LEU A 105 -1.16 5.57 -2.77
C LEU A 105 -2.58 5.21 -2.35
N GLY A 106 -3.24 4.43 -3.19
CA GLY A 106 -4.53 3.85 -2.89
C GLY A 106 -4.43 2.50 -2.16
N SER A 107 -5.39 1.64 -2.40
CA SER A 107 -5.44 0.28 -1.84
C SER A 107 -6.35 -0.59 -2.70
N SER A 108 -6.04 -1.86 -2.85
CA SER A 108 -6.89 -2.83 -3.55
C SER A 108 -8.25 -3.10 -2.88
N CYS A 109 -8.52 -2.54 -1.69
CA CYS A 109 -9.85 -2.60 -1.04
C CYS A 109 -10.92 -1.76 -1.75
N ILE A 110 -10.52 -0.88 -2.69
CA ILE A 110 -11.43 -0.09 -3.53
C ILE A 110 -12.27 -0.93 -4.49
N TYR A 111 -11.87 -2.16 -4.74
CA TYR A 111 -12.58 -3.04 -5.66
C TYR A 111 -13.76 -3.75 -5.00
N PRO A 112 -14.81 -4.07 -5.77
CA PRO A 112 -15.94 -4.82 -5.26
C PRO A 112 -15.51 -6.14 -4.62
N LYS A 113 -16.21 -6.53 -3.54
CA LYS A 113 -15.96 -7.80 -2.84
C LYS A 113 -15.98 -9.01 -3.78
N MET A 114 -16.86 -9.00 -4.78
CA MET A 114 -17.07 -10.07 -5.74
C MET A 114 -16.52 -9.72 -7.14
N ALA A 115 -15.52 -8.83 -7.22
CA ALA A 115 -14.88 -8.49 -8.48
C ALA A 115 -14.32 -9.73 -9.18
N LYS A 116 -14.37 -9.70 -10.52
CA LYS A 116 -13.80 -10.79 -11.35
C LYS A 116 -12.29 -10.88 -11.10
N GLN A 117 -11.78 -12.09 -11.03
CA GLN A 117 -10.36 -12.36 -10.79
C GLN A 117 -9.65 -12.81 -12.09
N PRO A 118 -8.43 -12.33 -12.38
CA PRO A 118 -7.73 -11.23 -11.70
C PRO A 118 -8.50 -9.90 -11.80
N ILE A 119 -8.36 -9.04 -10.79
CA ILE A 119 -9.11 -7.78 -10.66
C ILE A 119 -8.45 -6.72 -11.55
N ALA A 120 -9.12 -6.34 -12.62
CA ALA A 120 -8.69 -5.25 -13.49
C ALA A 120 -9.07 -3.89 -12.90
N GLU A 121 -8.39 -2.81 -13.31
CA GLU A 121 -8.69 -1.44 -12.88
C GLU A 121 -10.13 -1.04 -13.23
N SER A 122 -10.70 -1.58 -14.30
CA SER A 122 -12.09 -1.34 -14.73
C SER A 122 -13.15 -1.84 -13.75
N GLU A 123 -12.78 -2.69 -12.78
CA GLU A 123 -13.70 -3.15 -11.73
C GLU A 123 -14.03 -2.05 -10.69
N LEU A 124 -13.32 -0.93 -10.72
CA LEU A 124 -13.59 0.20 -9.81
C LEU A 124 -15.04 0.67 -9.95
N LEU A 125 -15.78 0.71 -8.84
CA LEU A 125 -17.19 1.13 -8.75
C LEU A 125 -18.20 0.22 -9.52
N GLN A 126 -17.82 -1.02 -9.84
CA GLN A 126 -18.71 -1.96 -10.54
C GLN A 126 -19.56 -2.83 -9.59
N GLY A 127 -19.48 -2.64 -8.28
CA GLY A 127 -20.26 -3.40 -7.31
C GLY A 127 -20.02 -2.98 -5.86
N THR A 128 -20.62 -3.75 -4.94
CA THR A 128 -20.55 -3.50 -3.49
C THR A 128 -19.17 -3.80 -2.93
N LEU A 129 -18.69 -2.91 -2.08
CA LEU A 129 -17.44 -3.04 -1.36
C LEU A 129 -17.54 -4.10 -0.24
N GLU A 130 -16.41 -4.48 0.34
CA GLU A 130 -16.38 -5.30 1.54
C GLU A 130 -16.81 -4.45 2.76
N ALA A 131 -17.87 -4.84 3.45
CA ALA A 131 -18.55 -4.01 4.45
C ALA A 131 -17.66 -3.56 5.63
N THR A 132 -16.70 -4.40 6.06
CA THR A 132 -15.86 -4.09 7.23
C THR A 132 -14.83 -3.00 6.95
N ASN A 133 -14.42 -2.81 5.70
CA ASN A 133 -13.45 -1.79 5.29
C ASN A 133 -14.03 -0.75 4.30
N GLU A 134 -15.33 -0.78 4.04
CA GLU A 134 -16.01 0.14 3.13
C GLU A 134 -15.68 1.62 3.41
N PRO A 135 -15.69 2.12 4.67
CA PRO A 135 -15.35 3.51 4.97
C PRO A 135 -13.94 3.91 4.50
N TYR A 136 -12.94 3.04 4.71
CA TYR A 136 -11.58 3.25 4.22
C TYR A 136 -11.53 3.19 2.69
N ALA A 137 -12.19 2.22 2.08
CA ALA A 137 -12.25 2.07 0.63
C ALA A 137 -12.87 3.30 -0.05
N ILE A 138 -13.97 3.82 0.50
CA ILE A 138 -14.62 5.05 0.00
C ILE A 138 -13.64 6.24 0.03
N ALA A 139 -12.92 6.44 1.13
CA ALA A 139 -11.91 7.49 1.19
C ALA A 139 -10.86 7.30 0.08
N LYS A 140 -10.32 6.09 -0.10
CA LYS A 140 -9.33 5.82 -1.14
C LYS A 140 -9.86 6.02 -2.56
N ILE A 141 -11.13 5.67 -2.81
CA ILE A 141 -11.81 5.98 -4.08
C ILE A 141 -11.90 7.50 -4.28
N ALA A 142 -12.26 8.25 -3.23
CA ALA A 142 -12.35 9.71 -3.30
C ALA A 142 -10.99 10.34 -3.67
N GLY A 143 -9.89 9.87 -3.09
CA GLY A 143 -8.53 10.33 -3.43
C GLY A 143 -8.15 10.09 -4.89
N ILE A 144 -8.47 8.90 -5.44
CA ILE A 144 -8.27 8.61 -6.88
C ILE A 144 -9.07 9.61 -7.73
N LYS A 145 -10.37 9.76 -7.44
CA LYS A 145 -11.25 10.65 -8.21
C LYS A 145 -10.87 12.11 -8.05
N LEU A 146 -10.29 12.49 -6.93
CA LEU A 146 -9.74 13.82 -6.72
C LEU A 146 -8.53 14.06 -7.65
N CYS A 147 -7.56 13.16 -7.69
CA CYS A 147 -6.42 13.22 -8.61
C CYS A 147 -6.88 13.34 -10.07
N GLU A 148 -7.77 12.46 -10.51
CA GLU A 148 -8.35 12.48 -11.86
C GLU A 148 -9.06 13.81 -12.18
N SER A 149 -9.78 14.39 -11.21
CA SER A 149 -10.47 15.65 -11.37
C SER A 149 -9.51 16.82 -11.54
N TYR A 150 -8.43 16.87 -10.76
CA TYR A 150 -7.39 17.89 -10.90
C TYR A 150 -6.62 17.76 -12.23
N ASN A 151 -6.37 16.55 -12.69
CA ASN A 151 -5.76 16.30 -14.01
C ASN A 151 -6.63 16.87 -15.13
N ARG A 152 -7.94 16.60 -15.11
CA ARG A 152 -8.89 17.03 -16.14
C ARG A 152 -9.16 18.53 -16.13
N GLN A 153 -9.34 19.11 -14.94
CA GLN A 153 -9.74 20.51 -14.80
C GLN A 153 -8.55 21.46 -14.91
N TYR A 154 -7.39 21.09 -14.37
CA TYR A 154 -6.25 21.99 -14.21
C TYR A 154 -4.98 21.49 -14.91
N ASN A 155 -5.08 20.42 -15.70
CA ASN A 155 -3.95 19.85 -16.44
C ASN A 155 -2.77 19.43 -15.53
N ARG A 156 -3.06 18.91 -14.31
CA ARG A 156 -2.05 18.35 -13.40
C ARG A 156 -1.59 16.97 -13.87
N ASP A 157 -0.51 16.46 -13.29
CA ASP A 157 0.01 15.10 -13.47
C ASP A 157 -0.05 14.36 -12.13
N TYR A 158 -1.27 14.11 -11.64
CA TYR A 158 -1.52 13.40 -10.39
C TYR A 158 -1.88 11.97 -10.70
N ARG A 159 -1.00 11.05 -10.31
CA ARG A 159 -1.08 9.62 -10.61
C ARG A 159 -1.50 8.84 -9.38
N SER A 160 -2.13 7.68 -9.57
CA SER A 160 -2.58 6.83 -8.47
C SER A 160 -2.15 5.39 -8.71
N VAL A 161 -1.67 4.73 -7.65
CA VAL A 161 -1.27 3.32 -7.67
C VAL A 161 -2.04 2.53 -6.62
N MET A 162 -2.48 1.31 -6.99
CA MET A 162 -3.30 0.43 -6.16
C MET A 162 -2.51 -0.82 -5.79
N PRO A 163 -1.86 -0.84 -4.62
CA PRO A 163 -1.10 -2.01 -4.20
C PRO A 163 -2.00 -3.18 -3.83
N THR A 164 -1.49 -4.39 -4.09
CA THR A 164 -1.96 -5.62 -3.46
C THR A 164 -1.59 -5.67 -1.96
N ASN A 165 -1.63 -6.84 -1.31
CA ASN A 165 -1.23 -6.95 0.09
C ASN A 165 0.28 -6.76 0.22
N LEU A 166 0.67 -5.72 0.93
CA LEU A 166 2.08 -5.38 1.14
C LEU A 166 2.63 -6.01 2.41
N TYR A 167 3.93 -6.25 2.41
CA TYR A 167 4.69 -6.71 3.57
C TYR A 167 6.15 -6.25 3.45
N GLY A 168 6.87 -6.20 4.55
CA GLY A 168 8.27 -5.81 4.56
C GLY A 168 8.72 -5.11 5.84
N PRO A 169 9.92 -4.53 5.86
CA PRO A 169 10.40 -3.68 6.94
C PRO A 169 9.41 -2.56 7.30
N HIS A 170 9.32 -2.24 8.58
CA HIS A 170 8.38 -1.26 9.15
C HIS A 170 6.90 -1.65 9.07
N ASP A 171 6.57 -2.93 8.82
CA ASP A 171 5.19 -3.43 8.96
C ASP A 171 4.77 -3.49 10.43
N ASN A 172 3.46 -3.62 10.68
CA ASN A 172 2.90 -3.70 12.02
C ASN A 172 2.85 -5.13 12.53
N PHE A 173 3.74 -5.47 13.47
CA PHE A 173 3.81 -6.78 14.12
C PHE A 173 2.98 -6.91 15.41
N HIS A 174 1.96 -6.05 15.61
CA HIS A 174 1.11 -6.12 16.80
C HIS A 174 0.34 -7.45 16.88
N PRO A 175 0.25 -8.11 18.05
CA PRO A 175 -0.33 -9.47 18.19
C PRO A 175 -1.74 -9.65 17.63
N SER A 176 -2.58 -8.60 17.70
CA SER A 176 -4.01 -8.68 17.35
C SER A 176 -4.45 -7.75 16.20
N ASN A 177 -3.62 -6.76 15.82
CA ASN A 177 -4.01 -5.74 14.84
C ASN A 177 -3.15 -5.74 13.56
N SER A 178 -2.31 -6.75 13.39
CA SER A 178 -1.43 -6.90 12.22
C SER A 178 -2.12 -7.59 11.04
N HIS A 179 -1.53 -7.43 9.86
CA HIS A 179 -1.89 -8.21 8.68
C HIS A 179 -1.36 -9.66 8.79
N VAL A 180 -1.74 -10.51 7.82
CA VAL A 180 -1.49 -11.96 7.88
C VAL A 180 0.00 -12.31 7.95
N ILE A 181 0.87 -11.67 7.15
CA ILE A 181 2.31 -11.97 7.14
C ILE A 181 2.97 -11.61 8.46
N PRO A 182 2.91 -10.37 8.97
CA PRO A 182 3.54 -10.03 10.24
C PRO A 182 2.95 -10.82 11.41
N ALA A 183 1.63 -11.14 11.39
CA ALA A 183 1.03 -11.98 12.40
C ALA A 183 1.60 -13.41 12.41
N LEU A 184 1.78 -14.02 11.24
CA LEU A 184 2.34 -15.36 11.11
C LEU A 184 3.84 -15.38 11.44
N LEU A 185 4.64 -14.43 10.93
CA LEU A 185 6.07 -14.32 11.24
C LEU A 185 6.29 -14.26 12.75
N ARG A 186 5.58 -13.38 13.45
CA ARG A 186 5.67 -13.26 14.90
C ARG A 186 5.27 -14.57 15.61
N ARG A 187 4.14 -15.15 15.22
CA ARG A 187 3.62 -16.38 15.84
C ARG A 187 4.57 -17.57 15.65
N PHE A 188 5.15 -17.73 14.46
CA PHE A 188 6.13 -18.78 14.21
C PHE A 188 7.46 -18.51 14.94
N HIS A 189 7.87 -17.25 15.06
CA HIS A 189 9.04 -16.87 15.87
C HIS A 189 8.85 -17.25 17.34
N GLU A 190 7.75 -16.81 17.96
CA GLU A 190 7.42 -17.12 19.35
C GLU A 190 7.34 -18.64 19.58
N ALA A 191 6.66 -19.37 18.70
CA ALA A 191 6.55 -20.83 18.76
C ALA A 191 7.92 -21.55 18.64
N THR A 192 8.83 -21.00 17.83
CA THR A 192 10.19 -21.54 17.69
C THR A 192 10.98 -21.33 18.96
N ALA A 193 10.90 -20.14 19.57
CA ALA A 193 11.59 -19.81 20.81
C ALA A 193 11.10 -20.68 22.00
N GLU A 194 9.80 -20.99 22.03
CA GLU A 194 9.16 -21.80 23.07
C GLU A 194 9.22 -23.30 22.80
N ASN A 195 9.75 -23.75 21.66
CA ASN A 195 9.69 -25.12 21.17
C ASN A 195 8.25 -25.68 21.15
N ALA A 196 7.27 -24.85 20.80
CA ALA A 196 5.87 -25.24 20.74
C ALA A 196 5.64 -26.35 19.68
N PRO A 197 4.87 -27.42 20.00
CA PRO A 197 4.65 -28.52 19.06
C PRO A 197 3.78 -28.14 17.87
N ASP A 198 2.89 -27.15 18.03
CA ASP A 198 1.91 -26.73 17.03
C ASP A 198 1.80 -25.22 16.93
N VAL A 199 1.63 -24.73 15.70
CA VAL A 199 1.17 -23.35 15.42
C VAL A 199 -0.20 -23.43 14.75
N VAL A 200 -1.20 -22.80 15.36
CA VAL A 200 -2.57 -22.77 14.84
C VAL A 200 -2.76 -21.58 13.91
N VAL A 201 -3.14 -21.84 12.67
CA VAL A 201 -3.55 -20.84 11.66
C VAL A 201 -5.06 -20.87 11.53
N TRP A 202 -5.71 -19.69 11.63
CA TRP A 202 -7.15 -19.60 11.52
C TRP A 202 -7.65 -19.83 10.07
N GLY A 203 -8.78 -20.50 9.93
CA GLY A 203 -9.41 -20.84 8.65
C GLY A 203 -8.92 -22.17 8.09
N SER A 204 -9.40 -22.49 6.90
CA SER A 204 -9.05 -23.74 6.18
C SER A 204 -7.64 -23.70 5.57
N GLY A 205 -7.09 -22.51 5.39
CA GLY A 205 -5.84 -22.27 4.66
C GLY A 205 -6.01 -22.29 3.13
N THR A 206 -7.23 -22.42 2.61
CA THR A 206 -7.49 -22.45 1.16
C THR A 206 -7.62 -21.07 0.48
N PRO A 207 -8.01 -19.96 1.17
CA PRO A 207 -8.07 -18.67 0.52
C PRO A 207 -6.73 -18.27 -0.11
N MET A 208 -6.79 -17.65 -1.28
CA MET A 208 -5.63 -17.23 -2.05
C MET A 208 -5.39 -15.73 -1.95
N ARG A 209 -4.14 -15.34 -1.77
CA ARG A 209 -3.71 -13.93 -1.67
C ARG A 209 -2.44 -13.69 -2.46
N GLU A 210 -2.40 -12.54 -3.05
CA GLU A 210 -1.21 -11.97 -3.65
C GLU A 210 -0.46 -11.10 -2.63
N PHE A 211 0.86 -11.18 -2.63
CA PHE A 211 1.73 -10.43 -1.73
C PHE A 211 2.85 -9.75 -2.52
N LEU A 212 3.14 -8.49 -2.20
CA LEU A 212 4.22 -7.71 -2.81
C LEU A 212 5.12 -7.14 -1.73
N HIS A 213 6.44 -7.32 -1.91
CA HIS A 213 7.41 -6.72 -0.99
C HIS A 213 7.39 -5.19 -1.08
N VAL A 214 7.58 -4.52 0.05
CA VAL A 214 7.48 -3.06 0.12
C VAL A 214 8.51 -2.33 -0.75
N ASP A 215 9.69 -2.91 -0.95
CA ASP A 215 10.72 -2.31 -1.81
C ASP A 215 10.31 -2.36 -3.29
N ASP A 216 9.64 -3.41 -3.73
CA ASP A 216 9.02 -3.47 -5.06
C ASP A 216 7.89 -2.45 -5.19
N MET A 217 7.07 -2.27 -4.15
CA MET A 217 6.03 -1.23 -4.16
C MET A 217 6.63 0.17 -4.29
N ALA A 218 7.75 0.45 -3.61
CA ALA A 218 8.47 1.71 -3.71
C ALA A 218 9.06 1.90 -5.13
N ALA A 219 9.70 0.86 -5.67
CA ALA A 219 10.25 0.87 -7.02
C ALA A 219 9.15 1.11 -8.09
N ALA A 220 8.01 0.42 -7.98
CA ALA A 220 6.86 0.63 -8.86
C ALA A 220 6.33 2.07 -8.77
N SER A 221 6.24 2.62 -7.54
CA SER A 221 5.79 3.99 -7.30
C SER A 221 6.71 5.01 -7.97
N ILE A 222 8.03 4.82 -7.85
CA ILE A 222 9.03 5.69 -8.49
C ILE A 222 8.95 5.53 -10.00
N HIS A 223 8.92 4.29 -10.51
CA HIS A 223 8.78 4.03 -11.95
C HIS A 223 7.54 4.73 -12.54
N VAL A 224 6.38 4.55 -11.91
CA VAL A 224 5.13 5.20 -12.36
C VAL A 224 5.27 6.73 -12.36
N MET A 225 5.96 7.32 -11.39
CA MET A 225 6.20 8.77 -11.35
C MET A 225 7.18 9.25 -12.41
N GLU A 226 8.11 8.41 -12.86
CA GLU A 226 9.14 8.75 -13.86
C GLU A 226 8.68 8.59 -15.29
N LEU A 227 7.58 7.86 -15.52
CA LEU A 227 7.02 7.73 -16.87
C LEU A 227 6.76 9.10 -17.50
N ASP A 228 7.05 9.23 -18.78
CA ASP A 228 6.61 10.38 -19.55
C ASP A 228 5.09 10.51 -19.49
N ARG A 229 4.62 11.74 -19.49
CA ARG A 229 3.18 12.03 -19.35
C ARG A 229 2.38 11.43 -20.50
N GLU A 230 2.90 11.51 -21.71
CA GLU A 230 2.31 10.95 -22.92
C GLU A 230 2.14 9.43 -22.77
N VAL A 231 3.20 8.73 -22.34
CA VAL A 231 3.17 7.27 -22.09
C VAL A 231 2.12 6.92 -21.04
N TRP A 232 2.04 7.69 -19.96
CA TRP A 232 1.00 7.51 -18.95
C TRP A 232 -0.40 7.67 -19.53
N GLN A 233 -0.64 8.75 -20.30
CA GLN A 233 -1.94 9.07 -20.87
C GLN A 233 -2.40 8.05 -21.91
N GLU A 234 -1.49 7.50 -22.71
CA GLU A 234 -1.79 6.46 -23.71
C GLU A 234 -2.19 5.12 -23.07
N ASN A 235 -1.78 4.87 -21.84
CA ASN A 235 -2.06 3.63 -21.11
C ASN A 235 -3.14 3.77 -20.04
N THR A 236 -3.76 4.94 -19.89
CA THR A 236 -4.81 5.20 -18.90
C THR A 236 -5.97 5.97 -19.52
N GLU A 237 -7.11 5.96 -18.84
CA GLU A 237 -8.28 6.77 -19.25
C GLU A 237 -8.47 7.93 -18.25
N PRO A 238 -8.99 9.10 -18.67
CA PRO A 238 -9.12 10.28 -17.82
C PRO A 238 -9.91 10.06 -16.52
N MET A 239 -10.82 9.07 -16.49
CA MET A 239 -11.63 8.71 -15.32
C MET A 239 -11.32 7.32 -14.78
N LEU A 240 -10.25 6.68 -15.27
CA LEU A 240 -9.77 5.37 -14.87
C LEU A 240 -8.24 5.33 -15.02
N SER A 241 -7.56 6.25 -14.31
CA SER A 241 -6.13 6.48 -14.50
C SER A 241 -5.24 5.81 -13.46
N HIS A 242 -5.80 5.12 -12.47
CA HIS A 242 -5.00 4.37 -11.50
C HIS A 242 -4.40 3.09 -12.10
N ILE A 243 -3.31 2.63 -11.50
CA ILE A 243 -2.59 1.43 -11.92
C ILE A 243 -2.52 0.44 -10.77
N ASN A 244 -2.91 -0.80 -11.04
CA ASN A 244 -2.68 -1.93 -10.13
C ASN A 244 -1.19 -2.23 -9.99
N VAL A 245 -0.72 -2.38 -8.75
CA VAL A 245 0.66 -2.74 -8.43
C VAL A 245 0.67 -4.04 -7.63
N GLY A 246 1.18 -5.08 -8.23
CA GLY A 246 1.25 -6.43 -7.66
C GLY A 246 2.25 -7.29 -8.39
N THR A 247 2.28 -8.55 -8.04
CA THR A 247 3.15 -9.56 -8.67
C THR A 247 2.45 -10.30 -9.83
N GLY A 248 1.10 -10.28 -9.85
CA GLY A 248 0.29 -11.11 -10.74
C GLY A 248 0.26 -12.60 -10.35
N VAL A 249 0.83 -12.94 -9.17
CA VAL A 249 0.90 -14.32 -8.67
C VAL A 249 0.35 -14.37 -7.24
N ASP A 250 -0.54 -15.30 -6.97
CA ASP A 250 -1.08 -15.54 -5.64
C ASP A 250 -0.70 -16.92 -5.08
N CYS A 251 -0.79 -17.09 -3.79
CA CYS A 251 -0.63 -18.35 -3.09
C CYS A 251 -1.74 -18.55 -2.07
N THR A 252 -1.97 -19.80 -1.66
CA THR A 252 -2.88 -20.11 -0.57
C THR A 252 -2.29 -19.66 0.77
N ILE A 253 -3.15 -19.38 1.75
CA ILE A 253 -2.69 -19.11 3.14
C ILE A 253 -1.93 -20.31 3.71
N ARG A 254 -2.22 -21.52 3.24
CA ARG A 254 -1.49 -22.74 3.61
C ARG A 254 -0.05 -22.70 3.11
N GLU A 255 0.16 -22.40 1.83
CA GLU A 255 1.51 -22.26 1.24
C GLU A 255 2.29 -21.13 1.91
N LEU A 256 1.64 -19.97 2.13
CA LEU A 256 2.25 -18.87 2.86
C LEU A 256 2.73 -19.29 4.27
N ALA A 257 1.86 -19.96 5.04
CA ALA A 257 2.21 -20.39 6.40
C ALA A 257 3.37 -21.40 6.40
N GLN A 258 3.41 -22.31 5.41
CA GLN A 258 4.51 -23.26 5.24
C GLN A 258 5.82 -22.55 4.88
N THR A 259 5.79 -21.60 3.97
CA THR A 259 6.97 -20.80 3.60
C THR A 259 7.49 -20.00 4.79
N ILE A 260 6.61 -19.36 5.57
CA ILE A 260 7.01 -18.62 6.79
C ILE A 260 7.61 -19.58 7.82
N ALA A 261 7.02 -20.76 8.03
CA ALA A 261 7.57 -21.77 8.94
C ALA A 261 9.01 -22.18 8.55
N GLN A 262 9.26 -22.34 7.24
CA GLN A 262 10.60 -22.66 6.72
C GLN A 262 11.58 -21.49 6.94
N VAL A 263 11.19 -20.26 6.63
CA VAL A 263 12.01 -19.05 6.80
C VAL A 263 12.39 -18.84 8.26
N VAL A 264 11.46 -19.03 9.19
CA VAL A 264 11.69 -18.89 10.64
C VAL A 264 12.48 -20.09 11.20
N GLY A 265 12.49 -21.21 10.51
CA GLY A 265 13.13 -22.45 10.96
C GLY A 265 12.29 -23.25 11.97
N TYR A 266 10.95 -23.03 11.99
CA TYR A 266 10.03 -23.76 12.85
C TYR A 266 9.97 -25.25 12.49
N LYS A 267 10.03 -26.12 13.49
CA LYS A 267 10.08 -27.60 13.32
C LYS A 267 8.81 -28.32 13.76
N GLY A 268 7.88 -27.62 14.39
CA GLY A 268 6.61 -28.17 14.82
C GLY A 268 5.59 -28.30 13.68
N ARG A 269 4.34 -28.57 14.01
CA ARG A 269 3.26 -28.76 13.03
C ARG A 269 2.50 -27.45 12.80
N VAL A 270 2.11 -27.20 11.55
CA VAL A 270 1.17 -26.14 11.18
C VAL A 270 -0.25 -26.74 11.14
N VAL A 271 -1.12 -26.29 12.03
CA VAL A 271 -2.49 -26.78 12.20
C VAL A 271 -3.47 -25.70 11.74
N PHE A 272 -4.48 -26.07 10.93
CA PHE A 272 -5.50 -25.14 10.44
C PHE A 272 -6.80 -25.31 11.23
N ASP A 273 -7.30 -24.21 11.82
CA ASP A 273 -8.55 -24.20 12.57
C ASP A 273 -9.72 -23.76 11.67
N ALA A 274 -10.33 -24.73 10.99
CA ALA A 274 -11.47 -24.51 10.10
C ALA A 274 -12.77 -24.06 10.84
N THR A 275 -12.79 -24.00 12.18
CA THR A 275 -13.90 -23.40 12.93
C THR A 275 -13.92 -21.89 12.85
N LYS A 276 -12.79 -21.28 12.48
CA LYS A 276 -12.66 -19.86 12.21
C LYS A 276 -13.03 -19.54 10.76
N PRO A 277 -13.70 -18.42 10.51
CA PRO A 277 -14.14 -18.07 9.16
C PRO A 277 -12.94 -17.82 8.23
N ASP A 278 -13.07 -18.30 7.00
CA ASP A 278 -12.22 -17.88 5.90
C ASP A 278 -12.59 -16.46 5.43
N GLY A 279 -11.62 -15.70 4.97
CA GLY A 279 -11.87 -14.44 4.28
C GLY A 279 -12.35 -14.66 2.83
N THR A 280 -12.35 -13.60 2.02
CA THR A 280 -12.65 -13.67 0.58
C THR A 280 -11.85 -14.79 -0.08
N PRO A 281 -12.44 -15.65 -0.93
CA PRO A 281 -11.77 -16.83 -1.48
C PRO A 281 -10.48 -16.51 -2.24
N ARG A 282 -10.48 -15.46 -3.06
CA ARG A 282 -9.31 -15.03 -3.84
C ARG A 282 -9.24 -13.51 -3.94
N LYS A 283 -8.02 -12.96 -3.94
CA LYS A 283 -7.74 -11.56 -4.23
C LYS A 283 -6.41 -11.45 -4.98
N LEU A 284 -6.50 -11.33 -6.29
CA LEU A 284 -5.38 -11.20 -7.22
C LEU A 284 -5.63 -10.00 -8.12
N LEU A 285 -4.66 -9.12 -8.28
CA LEU A 285 -4.75 -7.98 -9.20
C LEU A 285 -4.36 -8.39 -10.62
N ASP A 286 -5.03 -7.81 -11.60
CA ASP A 286 -4.54 -7.79 -12.97
C ASP A 286 -3.47 -6.68 -13.08
N VAL A 287 -2.25 -7.08 -13.36
CA VAL A 287 -1.08 -6.19 -13.46
C VAL A 287 -0.63 -5.97 -14.91
N THR A 288 -1.47 -6.33 -15.87
CA THR A 288 -1.16 -6.23 -17.30
C THR A 288 -0.77 -4.81 -17.70
N ARG A 289 -1.47 -3.79 -17.20
CA ARG A 289 -1.18 -2.38 -17.46
C ARG A 289 0.22 -2.00 -16.95
N LEU A 290 0.58 -2.41 -15.74
CA LEU A 290 1.90 -2.14 -15.15
C LEU A 290 3.02 -2.81 -15.95
N HIS A 291 2.82 -4.05 -16.40
CA HIS A 291 3.75 -4.78 -17.25
C HIS A 291 3.93 -4.11 -18.62
N GLN A 292 2.86 -3.62 -19.23
CA GLN A 292 2.92 -2.85 -20.49
C GLN A 292 3.70 -1.54 -20.33
N LEU A 293 3.70 -0.96 -19.13
CA LEU A 293 4.50 0.20 -18.77
C LEU A 293 5.96 -0.15 -18.42
N GLY A 294 6.36 -1.43 -18.56
CA GLY A 294 7.75 -1.88 -18.45
C GLY A 294 8.23 -2.21 -17.03
N TRP A 295 7.33 -2.33 -16.04
CA TRP A 295 7.72 -2.66 -14.68
C TRP A 295 7.28 -4.07 -14.26
N TYR A 296 8.18 -4.78 -13.57
CA TYR A 296 7.98 -6.10 -13.00
C TYR A 296 8.58 -6.13 -11.58
N HIS A 297 7.97 -6.91 -10.67
CA HIS A 297 8.53 -7.13 -9.35
C HIS A 297 9.83 -7.95 -9.43
N GLU A 298 10.75 -7.70 -8.51
CA GLU A 298 12.06 -8.36 -8.45
C GLU A 298 12.21 -9.28 -7.24
N VAL A 299 11.49 -8.98 -6.15
CA VAL A 299 11.61 -9.70 -4.87
C VAL A 299 10.63 -10.88 -4.86
N SER A 300 11.15 -12.11 -4.82
CA SER A 300 10.29 -13.29 -4.62
C SER A 300 9.70 -13.32 -3.20
N LEU A 301 8.57 -14.03 -3.03
CA LEU A 301 7.92 -14.13 -1.72
C LEU A 301 8.87 -14.68 -0.64
N GLU A 302 9.65 -15.71 -0.96
CA GLU A 302 10.60 -16.34 -0.03
C GLU A 302 11.72 -15.37 0.38
N GLN A 303 12.33 -14.66 -0.60
CA GLN A 303 13.37 -13.65 -0.33
C GLN A 303 12.82 -12.51 0.51
N GLY A 304 11.64 -11.99 0.17
CA GLY A 304 11.00 -10.91 0.91
C GLY A 304 10.61 -11.32 2.34
N LEU A 305 10.13 -12.54 2.54
CA LEU A 305 9.85 -13.06 3.89
C LEU A 305 11.13 -13.20 4.71
N ALA A 306 12.22 -13.68 4.11
CA ALA A 306 13.50 -13.83 4.79
C ALA A 306 14.06 -12.46 5.24
N SER A 307 14.07 -11.44 4.34
CA SER A 307 14.52 -10.09 4.66
C SER A 307 13.63 -9.41 5.70
N THR A 308 12.30 -9.59 5.61
CA THR A 308 11.34 -9.06 6.59
C THR A 308 11.53 -9.69 7.97
N TYR A 309 11.78 -11.00 8.01
CA TYR A 309 12.05 -11.70 9.27
C TYR A 309 13.38 -11.27 9.90
N GLN A 310 14.43 -11.09 9.09
CA GLN A 310 15.70 -10.55 9.57
C GLN A 310 15.52 -9.16 10.19
N TRP A 311 14.79 -8.28 9.54
CA TRP A 311 14.47 -6.95 10.09
C TRP A 311 13.65 -7.03 11.40
N PHE A 312 12.73 -7.99 11.50
CA PHE A 312 11.95 -8.20 12.74
C PHE A 312 12.80 -8.63 13.94
N LEU A 313 13.96 -9.27 13.70
CA LEU A 313 14.88 -9.72 14.75
C LEU A 313 15.80 -8.59 15.28
N GLU A 314 15.97 -7.50 14.53
CA GLU A 314 16.73 -6.30 14.90
C GLU A 314 15.96 -5.40 15.89
#